data_c306b3ea8f19163bc426bc72f2ea5ad9
#
_entry.id   c306b3ea8f19163bc426bc72f2ea5ad9
#
_cell.length_a   1.000
_cell.length_b   1.000
_cell.length_c   1.000
_cell.angle_alpha   90.00
_cell.angle_beta   90.00
_cell.angle_gamma   90.00
#
_symmetry.space_group_name_H-M   'P 1'
#
loop_
_entity.id
_entity.type
_entity.pdbx_description
1 polymer ?
#
loop_
_entity_poly.entity_id
_entity_poly.type
_entity_poly.pdbx_seq_one_letter_code
_entity_poly.pdbx_strand_id
1 'polypeptide(L)'
;NIGDDFAVYVNKIDDITEVVGYRNNNVWYNEKGQEISDPTTLDKGSGISPWLTDPSQRRVNTTSFKDYDPQWSVMPRISFSFPISDEALFFAHYDVLTSRPGNNFANIYSYYYFDQISGAIANPSLKPSQTIDYELGFTQKLTNSSSMTITGYYREIRNMIQLYRYTGAY
;
A
#
# COMPACT_ATOMS: atom_id res chain seq x y z
N ASN A 1 13.01 10.97 18.31
CA ASN A 1 12.88 11.92 17.18
C ASN A 1 11.98 11.27 16.17
N ILE A 2 10.77 11.78 16.08
CA ILE A 2 9.82 11.45 15.03
C ILE A 2 10.26 12.25 13.81
N GLY A 3 10.49 11.57 12.68
CA GLY A 3 11.00 12.20 11.46
C GLY A 3 9.97 13.11 10.77
N ASP A 4 10.40 13.89 9.82
CA ASP A 4 9.59 14.86 9.07
C ASP A 4 8.46 14.24 8.23
N ASP A 5 8.49 12.92 8.06
CA ASP A 5 7.47 12.16 7.31
C ASP A 5 6.22 11.81 8.13
N PHE A 6 6.18 12.22 9.40
CA PHE A 6 5.06 11.94 10.28
C PHE A 6 4.06 13.10 10.33
N ALA A 7 2.79 12.81 10.08
CA ALA A 7 1.72 13.75 10.39
C ALA A 7 1.47 13.78 11.90
N VAL A 8 1.41 14.96 12.47
CA VAL A 8 1.15 15.19 13.90
C VAL A 8 -0.34 15.35 14.10
N TYR A 9 -0.88 14.68 15.11
CA TYR A 9 -2.29 14.80 15.52
C TYR A 9 -2.41 15.36 16.92
N VAL A 10 -3.39 16.22 17.09
CA VAL A 10 -3.63 16.95 18.34
C VAL A 10 -5.07 16.79 18.80
N ASN A 11 -5.24 16.90 20.10
CA ASN A 11 -6.52 17.08 20.76
C ASN A 11 -6.61 18.52 21.27
N LYS A 12 -7.76 19.17 21.11
CA LYS A 12 -7.98 20.52 21.56
C LYS A 12 -9.01 20.53 22.69
N ILE A 13 -8.56 20.72 23.92
CA ILE A 13 -9.38 20.76 25.12
C ILE A 13 -9.20 22.15 25.76
N ASP A 14 -10.29 22.89 25.98
CA ASP A 14 -10.29 24.18 26.67
C ASP A 14 -9.22 25.17 26.14
N ASP A 15 -9.12 25.33 24.82
CA ASP A 15 -8.12 26.12 24.12
C ASP A 15 -6.65 25.65 24.24
N ILE A 16 -6.41 24.55 24.94
CA ILE A 16 -5.09 23.92 25.00
C ILE A 16 -5.00 22.90 23.86
N THR A 17 -3.97 23.05 23.05
CA THR A 17 -3.67 22.08 21.96
C THR A 17 -2.58 21.12 22.43
N GLU A 18 -2.90 19.88 22.56
CA GLU A 18 -2.00 18.83 23.04
C GLU A 18 -1.73 17.80 21.93
N VAL A 19 -0.46 17.49 21.69
CA VAL A 19 -0.09 16.42 20.76
C VAL A 19 -0.45 15.08 21.37
N VAL A 20 -1.30 14.33 20.69
CA VAL A 20 -1.78 13.03 21.19
C VAL A 20 -1.22 11.86 20.40
N GLY A 21 -0.74 12.09 19.18
CA GLY A 21 -0.15 11.02 18.39
C GLY A 21 0.38 11.47 17.04
N TYR A 22 0.85 10.50 16.31
CA TYR A 22 1.50 10.68 15.01
C TYR A 22 1.01 9.63 14.02
N ARG A 23 1.12 9.92 12.74
CA ARG A 23 0.80 8.99 11.67
C ARG A 23 1.84 9.03 10.58
N ASN A 24 2.28 7.86 10.15
CA ASN A 24 3.06 7.71 8.93
C ASN A 24 2.38 6.66 8.04
N ASN A 25 1.96 7.07 6.84
CA ASN A 25 1.09 6.27 5.97
C ASN A 25 -0.17 5.81 6.72
N ASN A 26 -0.34 4.50 6.88
CA ASN A 26 -1.49 3.90 7.57
C ASN A 26 -1.15 3.40 8.98
N VAL A 27 0.05 3.69 9.48
CA VAL A 27 0.48 3.29 10.82
C VAL A 27 0.32 4.46 11.78
N TRP A 28 -0.34 4.22 12.89
CA TRP A 28 -0.56 5.18 13.95
C TRP A 28 0.36 4.95 15.14
N TYR A 29 0.75 6.03 15.79
CA TYR A 29 1.65 6.04 16.93
C TYR A 29 1.08 6.93 18.02
N ASN A 30 1.26 6.53 19.28
CA ASN A 30 0.92 7.37 20.41
C ASN A 30 1.93 8.53 20.59
N GLU A 31 1.71 9.38 21.59
CA GLU A 31 2.61 10.50 21.96
C GLU A 31 4.06 10.07 22.23
N LYS A 32 4.27 8.82 22.65
CA LYS A 32 5.58 8.24 22.96
C LYS A 32 6.25 7.61 21.73
N GLY A 33 5.59 7.63 20.57
CA GLY A 33 6.10 7.02 19.33
C GLY A 33 5.94 5.51 19.27
N GLN A 34 5.08 4.91 20.08
CA GLN A 34 4.77 3.49 20.05
C GLN A 34 3.60 3.27 19.09
N GLU A 35 3.72 2.24 18.24
CA GLU A 35 2.66 1.85 17.31
C GLU A 35 1.40 1.43 18.04
N ILE A 36 0.26 1.89 17.53
CA ILE A 36 -1.07 1.55 18.03
C ILE A 36 -1.95 1.06 16.90
N SER A 37 -2.78 0.09 17.18
CA SER A 37 -3.73 -0.50 16.20
C SER A 37 -5.05 0.27 16.12
N ASP A 38 -5.43 0.97 17.18
CA ASP A 38 -6.70 1.70 17.28
C ASP A 38 -6.44 3.19 17.56
N PRO A 39 -6.57 4.08 16.54
CA PRO A 39 -6.37 5.51 16.71
C PRO A 39 -7.45 6.20 17.56
N THR A 40 -8.59 5.57 17.79
CA THR A 40 -9.65 6.14 18.63
C THR A 40 -9.21 6.30 20.08
N THR A 41 -8.21 5.51 20.51
CA THR A 41 -7.61 5.61 21.84
C THR A 41 -6.86 6.93 22.09
N LEU A 42 -6.54 7.68 21.03
CA LEU A 42 -5.90 8.99 21.10
C LEU A 42 -6.89 10.11 21.42
N ASP A 43 -8.18 9.86 21.24
CA ASP A 43 -9.22 10.85 21.52
C ASP A 43 -9.45 10.97 23.03
N LYS A 44 -9.25 12.18 23.53
CA LYS A 44 -9.51 12.54 24.94
C LYS A 44 -10.87 13.20 25.16
N GLY A 45 -11.79 13.05 24.17
CA GLY A 45 -13.18 13.51 24.27
C GLY A 45 -13.56 14.73 23.42
N SER A 46 -12.59 15.36 22.74
CA SER A 46 -12.84 16.51 21.82
C SER A 46 -12.59 16.16 20.35
N GLY A 47 -12.28 14.89 20.07
CA GLY A 47 -11.84 14.44 18.76
C GLY A 47 -10.36 14.74 18.48
N ILE A 48 -9.76 13.97 17.59
CA ILE A 48 -8.39 14.22 17.14
C ILE A 48 -8.41 14.97 15.82
N SER A 49 -7.50 15.92 15.64
CA SER A 49 -7.35 16.68 14.41
C SER A 49 -5.88 16.79 14.00
N PRO A 50 -5.57 16.91 12.69
CA PRO A 50 -4.19 17.13 12.27
C PRO A 50 -3.69 18.51 12.73
N TRP A 51 -2.44 18.55 13.16
CA TRP A 51 -1.75 19.83 13.43
C TRP A 51 -1.45 20.51 12.10
N LEU A 52 -2.00 21.70 11.91
CA LEU A 52 -1.74 22.51 10.73
C LEU A 52 -0.53 23.42 10.98
N THR A 53 0.43 23.41 10.07
CA THR A 53 1.64 24.26 10.13
C THR A 53 1.25 25.75 10.12
N ASP A 54 0.21 26.09 9.37
CA ASP A 54 -0.36 27.44 9.31
C ASP A 54 -1.90 27.35 9.29
N PRO A 55 -2.57 27.47 10.44
CA PRO A 55 -4.03 27.40 10.51
C PRO A 55 -4.75 28.54 9.76
N SER A 56 -4.05 29.65 9.46
CA SER A 56 -4.62 30.77 8.70
C SER A 56 -4.68 30.49 7.20
N GLN A 57 -3.89 29.55 6.73
CA GLN A 57 -3.81 29.17 5.33
C GLN A 57 -4.96 28.24 4.93
N ARG A 58 -6.01 28.82 4.40
CA ARG A 58 -7.21 28.10 3.94
C ARG A 58 -7.13 27.62 2.48
N ARG A 59 -6.06 27.93 1.78
CA ARG A 59 -5.87 27.57 0.37
C ARG A 59 -4.74 26.57 0.22
N VAL A 60 -5.00 25.54 -0.55
CA VAL A 60 -3.99 24.57 -0.94
C VAL A 60 -3.00 25.26 -1.90
N ASN A 61 -1.74 25.17 -1.61
CA ASN A 61 -0.65 25.68 -2.45
C ASN A 61 0.45 24.61 -2.62
N THR A 62 1.52 24.96 -3.29
CA THR A 62 2.65 24.04 -3.55
C THR A 62 3.32 23.51 -2.29
N THR A 63 3.31 24.30 -1.19
CA THR A 63 3.90 23.88 0.09
C THR A 63 3.03 22.87 0.86
N SER A 64 1.78 22.67 0.42
CA SER A 64 0.87 21.69 1.00
C SER A 64 1.14 20.25 0.52
N PHE A 65 2.06 20.08 -0.42
CA PHE A 65 2.39 18.81 -1.02
C PHE A 65 3.88 18.53 -0.88
N LYS A 66 4.21 17.27 -0.66
CA LYS A 66 5.56 16.76 -0.79
C LYS A 66 5.90 16.62 -2.27
N ASP A 67 7.14 16.86 -2.64
CA ASP A 67 7.63 16.61 -3.98
C ASP A 67 7.45 15.13 -4.36
N TYR A 68 7.26 14.91 -5.65
CA TYR A 68 7.09 13.57 -6.19
C TYR A 68 8.36 12.74 -6.00
N ASP A 69 8.19 11.59 -5.33
CA ASP A 69 9.25 10.60 -5.17
C ASP A 69 9.05 9.48 -6.20
N PRO A 70 9.94 9.36 -7.21
CA PRO A 70 9.82 8.34 -8.24
C PRO A 70 9.93 6.93 -7.67
N GLN A 71 8.92 6.11 -7.93
CA GLN A 71 8.94 4.70 -7.53
C GLN A 71 9.55 3.85 -8.64
N TRP A 72 10.58 3.08 -8.31
CA TRP A 72 11.21 2.13 -9.21
C TRP A 72 10.67 0.73 -8.96
N SER A 73 10.36 0.00 -10.01
CA SER A 73 9.94 -1.39 -9.94
C SER A 73 10.75 -2.22 -10.91
N VAL A 74 11.39 -3.27 -10.41
CA VAL A 74 12.08 -4.25 -11.24
C VAL A 74 11.15 -5.46 -11.38
N MET A 75 10.84 -5.84 -12.62
CA MET A 75 9.93 -6.92 -12.97
C MET A 75 10.69 -7.99 -13.76
N PRO A 76 11.53 -8.81 -13.09
CA PRO A 76 12.23 -9.88 -13.76
C PRO A 76 11.24 -10.93 -14.27
N ARG A 77 11.51 -11.44 -15.45
CA ARG A 77 10.79 -12.54 -16.05
C ARG A 77 11.79 -13.53 -16.57
N ILE A 78 11.85 -14.69 -15.93
CA ILE A 78 12.85 -15.72 -16.19
C ILE A 78 12.12 -17.01 -16.51
N SER A 79 12.45 -17.62 -17.62
CA SER A 79 12.00 -18.97 -17.95
C SER A 79 13.15 -19.77 -18.50
N PHE A 80 13.21 -21.01 -18.12
CA PHE A 80 14.12 -21.95 -18.72
C PHE A 80 13.43 -23.30 -18.92
N SER A 81 13.90 -24.02 -19.91
CA SER A 81 13.51 -25.39 -20.13
C SER A 81 14.72 -26.20 -20.58
N PHE A 82 14.79 -27.43 -20.16
CA PHE A 82 15.82 -28.33 -20.66
C PHE A 82 15.26 -29.74 -20.89
N PRO A 83 15.66 -30.42 -21.95
CA PRO A 83 15.29 -31.78 -22.18
C PRO A 83 16.04 -32.70 -21.21
N ILE A 84 15.31 -33.57 -20.51
CA ILE A 84 15.88 -34.64 -19.69
C ILE A 84 16.20 -35.86 -20.59
N SER A 85 15.35 -36.08 -21.61
CA SER A 85 15.51 -37.09 -22.63
C SER A 85 14.79 -36.65 -23.93
N ASP A 86 14.87 -37.46 -24.97
CA ASP A 86 14.13 -37.22 -26.23
C ASP A 86 12.58 -37.18 -26.04
N GLU A 87 12.11 -37.69 -24.92
CA GLU A 87 10.67 -37.82 -24.62
C GLU A 87 10.24 -36.99 -23.40
N ALA A 88 11.18 -36.37 -22.68
CA ALA A 88 10.91 -35.69 -21.41
C ALA A 88 11.55 -34.30 -21.38
N LEU A 89 10.75 -33.28 -21.03
CA LEU A 89 11.12 -31.90 -20.89
C LEU A 89 10.76 -31.37 -19.51
N PHE A 90 11.71 -30.76 -18.86
CA PHE A 90 11.48 -29.97 -17.64
C PHE A 90 11.45 -28.49 -18.00
N PHE A 91 10.56 -27.72 -17.35
CA PHE A 91 10.54 -26.27 -17.46
C PHE A 91 10.27 -25.60 -16.11
N ALA A 92 10.77 -24.38 -15.99
CA ALA A 92 10.50 -23.54 -14.83
C ALA A 92 10.29 -22.09 -15.27
N HIS A 93 9.43 -21.41 -14.53
CA HIS A 93 9.05 -20.02 -14.76
C HIS A 93 9.12 -19.25 -13.45
N TYR A 94 9.68 -18.04 -13.51
CA TYR A 94 9.67 -17.07 -12.43
C TYR A 94 9.29 -15.72 -13.01
N ASP A 95 8.23 -15.12 -12.50
CA ASP A 95 7.71 -13.86 -13.00
C ASP A 95 7.37 -12.92 -11.85
N VAL A 96 7.78 -11.66 -11.95
CA VAL A 96 7.42 -10.60 -11.02
C VAL A 96 6.64 -9.55 -11.79
N LEU A 97 5.38 -9.39 -11.41
CA LEU A 97 4.48 -8.40 -11.97
C LEU A 97 4.20 -7.31 -10.95
N THR A 98 4.25 -6.06 -11.38
CA THR A 98 3.89 -4.92 -10.53
C THR A 98 2.73 -4.17 -11.17
N SER A 99 1.69 -3.93 -10.39
CA SER A 99 0.50 -3.20 -10.83
C SER A 99 0.34 -1.93 -10.01
N ARG A 100 0.18 -0.79 -10.70
CA ARG A 100 -0.09 0.48 -10.02
C ARG A 100 -1.50 0.50 -9.46
N PRO A 101 -1.73 1.20 -8.32
CA PRO A 101 -3.05 1.44 -7.80
C PRO A 101 -3.96 2.09 -8.86
N GLY A 102 -5.20 1.63 -8.96
CA GLY A 102 -6.18 2.26 -9.85
C GLY A 102 -6.48 3.69 -9.42
N ASN A 103 -6.92 4.53 -10.38
CA ASN A 103 -7.21 5.95 -10.15
C ASN A 103 -8.17 6.22 -9.00
N ASN A 104 -9.09 5.31 -8.71
CA ASN A 104 -10.06 5.44 -7.61
C ASN A 104 -9.41 5.40 -6.22
N PHE A 105 -8.22 4.78 -6.09
CA PHE A 105 -7.52 4.63 -4.81
C PHE A 105 -6.40 5.65 -4.61
N ALA A 106 -5.94 6.28 -5.69
CA ALA A 106 -4.84 7.25 -5.68
C ALA A 106 -5.28 8.64 -6.17
N ASN A 107 -6.58 8.93 -6.15
CA ASN A 107 -7.10 10.18 -6.69
C ASN A 107 -6.88 11.32 -5.70
N ILE A 108 -6.07 12.31 -6.10
CA ILE A 108 -5.75 13.49 -5.31
C ILE A 108 -6.97 14.40 -5.11
N TYR A 109 -7.96 14.37 -5.99
CA TYR A 109 -9.16 15.21 -5.87
C TYR A 109 -9.95 14.92 -4.59
N SER A 110 -9.86 13.72 -4.03
CA SER A 110 -10.47 13.36 -2.76
C SER A 110 -9.99 14.24 -1.61
N TYR A 111 -8.76 14.77 -1.69
CA TYR A 111 -8.19 15.67 -0.68
C TYR A 111 -8.70 17.09 -0.78
N TYR A 112 -9.04 17.55 -1.98
CA TYR A 112 -9.57 18.91 -2.20
C TYR A 112 -11.03 19.04 -1.77
N TYR A 113 -11.78 17.95 -1.79
CA TYR A 113 -13.22 17.93 -1.51
C TYR A 113 -13.55 17.07 -0.30
N PHE A 114 -12.64 17.04 0.66
CA PHE A 114 -12.72 16.18 1.84
C PHE A 114 -14.06 16.28 2.58
N ASP A 115 -14.60 17.49 2.74
CA ASP A 115 -15.85 17.75 3.43
C ASP A 115 -17.12 17.32 2.63
N GLN A 116 -16.95 16.97 1.34
CA GLN A 116 -18.08 16.69 0.43
C GLN A 116 -18.16 15.23 0.02
N ILE A 117 -17.19 14.42 0.39
CA ILE A 117 -17.10 13.03 -0.06
C ILE A 117 -17.54 12.09 1.06
N SER A 118 -18.74 11.53 0.91
CA SER A 118 -19.14 10.33 1.65
C SER A 118 -18.49 9.11 0.99
N GLY A 119 -17.37 8.62 1.51
CA GLY A 119 -16.73 7.44 0.92
C GLY A 119 -15.32 7.20 1.39
N ALA A 120 -14.62 6.30 0.72
CA ALA A 120 -13.24 5.99 1.00
C ALA A 120 -12.31 7.11 0.55
N ILE A 121 -11.43 7.55 1.44
CA ILE A 121 -10.40 8.52 1.11
C ILE A 121 -9.28 7.78 0.38
N ALA A 122 -8.95 8.26 -0.81
CA ALA A 122 -7.84 7.74 -1.58
C ALA A 122 -6.50 8.11 -0.92
N ASN A 123 -5.55 7.20 -0.96
CA ASN A 123 -4.18 7.44 -0.52
C ASN A 123 -3.25 7.55 -1.74
N PRO A 124 -2.76 8.74 -2.11
CA PRO A 124 -1.89 8.91 -3.26
C PRO A 124 -0.50 8.30 -3.06
N SER A 125 -0.13 7.97 -1.82
CA SER A 125 1.16 7.35 -1.48
C SER A 125 1.12 5.81 -1.46
N LEU A 126 0.05 5.20 -2.02
CA LEU A 126 -0.04 3.75 -2.11
C LEU A 126 1.11 3.17 -2.95
N LYS A 127 1.74 2.14 -2.40
CA LYS A 127 2.74 1.37 -3.14
C LYS A 127 2.05 0.48 -4.18
N PRO A 128 2.69 0.24 -5.33
CA PRO A 128 2.20 -0.73 -6.29
C PRO A 128 2.05 -2.12 -5.67
N SER A 129 0.99 -2.83 -6.03
CA SER A 129 0.87 -4.24 -5.69
C SER A 129 1.85 -5.06 -6.53
N GLN A 130 2.37 -6.13 -5.94
CA GLN A 130 3.33 -7.01 -6.59
C GLN A 130 2.82 -8.45 -6.54
N THR A 131 2.82 -9.10 -7.68
CA THR A 131 2.53 -10.54 -7.82
C THR A 131 3.79 -11.24 -8.24
N ILE A 132 4.15 -12.31 -7.53
CA ILE A 132 5.30 -13.15 -7.82
C ILE A 132 4.76 -14.53 -8.13
N ASP A 133 5.04 -15.02 -9.34
CA ASP A 133 4.64 -16.33 -9.81
C ASP A 133 5.86 -17.24 -9.93
N TYR A 134 5.74 -18.43 -9.37
CA TYR A 134 6.68 -19.53 -9.49
C TYR A 134 5.95 -20.69 -10.14
N GLU A 135 6.50 -21.22 -11.20
CA GLU A 135 5.94 -22.36 -11.91
C GLU A 135 7.04 -23.37 -12.21
N LEU A 136 6.74 -24.64 -11.96
CA LEU A 136 7.58 -25.77 -12.32
C LEU A 136 6.73 -26.78 -13.07
N GLY A 137 7.24 -27.29 -14.17
CA GLY A 137 6.52 -28.26 -14.96
C GLY A 137 7.41 -29.31 -15.58
N PHE A 138 6.77 -30.43 -15.88
CA PHE A 138 7.37 -31.56 -16.53
C PHE A 138 6.43 -32.07 -17.62
N THR A 139 6.97 -32.21 -18.80
CA THR A 139 6.24 -32.78 -19.96
C THR A 139 6.86 -34.09 -20.36
N GLN A 140 6.06 -35.13 -20.45
CA GLN A 140 6.44 -36.45 -20.88
C GLN A 140 5.66 -36.87 -22.12
N LYS A 141 6.34 -37.26 -23.17
CA LYS A 141 5.74 -37.95 -24.33
C LYS A 141 5.37 -39.36 -23.92
N LEU A 142 4.12 -39.71 -24.08
CA LEU A 142 3.60 -41.06 -23.76
C LEU A 142 3.57 -41.99 -24.98
N THR A 143 3.18 -41.39 -26.12
CA THR A 143 3.15 -42.11 -27.42
C THR A 143 3.51 -41.13 -28.52
N ASN A 144 3.57 -41.57 -29.77
CA ASN A 144 3.82 -40.67 -30.93
C ASN A 144 2.72 -39.63 -31.12
N SER A 145 1.54 -39.82 -30.52
CA SER A 145 0.38 -38.92 -30.66
C SER A 145 -0.13 -38.35 -29.36
N SER A 146 0.51 -38.65 -28.22
CA SER A 146 0.06 -38.17 -26.91
C SER A 146 1.22 -37.78 -25.99
N SER A 147 1.00 -36.70 -25.22
CA SER A 147 1.90 -36.26 -24.19
C SER A 147 1.13 -35.84 -22.94
N MET A 148 1.80 -35.89 -21.81
CA MET A 148 1.28 -35.45 -20.51
C MET A 148 2.17 -34.34 -19.97
N THR A 149 1.54 -33.27 -19.47
CA THR A 149 2.24 -32.19 -18.76
C THR A 149 1.69 -32.09 -17.35
N ILE A 150 2.59 -32.05 -16.38
CA ILE A 150 2.26 -31.79 -14.97
C ILE A 150 2.92 -30.48 -14.60
N THR A 151 2.14 -29.56 -14.06
CA THR A 151 2.61 -28.23 -13.64
C THR A 151 2.19 -27.98 -12.20
N GLY A 152 3.14 -27.55 -11.38
CA GLY A 152 2.92 -26.98 -10.07
C GLY A 152 3.23 -25.50 -10.08
N TYR A 153 2.40 -24.70 -9.42
CA TYR A 153 2.63 -23.25 -9.32
C TYR A 153 2.43 -22.76 -7.90
N TYR A 154 3.15 -21.69 -7.55
CA TYR A 154 2.97 -20.94 -6.33
C TYR A 154 2.90 -19.45 -6.65
N ARG A 155 1.89 -18.75 -6.12
CA ARG A 155 1.68 -17.32 -6.32
C ARG A 155 1.69 -16.59 -4.99
N GLU A 156 2.52 -15.56 -4.91
CA GLU A 156 2.59 -14.65 -3.78
C GLU A 156 2.12 -13.26 -4.21
N ILE A 157 1.22 -12.66 -3.43
CA ILE A 157 0.74 -11.28 -3.68
C ILE A 157 1.15 -10.43 -2.49
N ARG A 158 1.87 -9.33 -2.78
CA ARG A 158 2.36 -8.35 -1.80
C ARG A 158 1.72 -6.99 -2.04
N ASN A 159 1.67 -6.16 -1.00
CA ASN A 159 1.15 -4.79 -1.05
C ASN A 159 -0.28 -4.73 -1.61
N MET A 160 -1.14 -5.67 -1.24
CA MET A 160 -2.56 -5.62 -1.60
C MET A 160 -3.20 -4.37 -0.98
N ILE A 161 -3.95 -3.63 -1.80
CA ILE A 161 -4.71 -2.49 -1.33
C ILE A 161 -5.89 -3.00 -0.50
N GLN A 162 -6.03 -2.46 0.71
CA GLN A 162 -7.13 -2.77 1.62
C GLN A 162 -7.85 -1.48 1.99
N LEU A 163 -9.17 -1.59 2.14
CA LEU A 163 -10.02 -0.51 2.63
C LEU A 163 -10.23 -0.70 4.13
N TYR A 164 -9.79 0.28 4.93
CA TYR A 164 -10.05 0.31 6.36
C TYR A 164 -11.10 1.35 6.69
N ARG A 165 -12.00 1.01 7.59
CA ARG A 165 -12.95 1.95 8.16
C ARG A 165 -12.48 2.32 9.57
N TYR A 166 -12.14 3.60 9.74
CA TYR A 166 -11.87 4.15 11.07
C TYR A 166 -13.16 4.80 11.58
N THR A 167 -13.64 4.34 12.72
CA THR A 167 -14.77 4.97 13.42
C THR A 167 -14.21 5.92 14.46
N GLY A 168 -14.55 7.22 14.37
CA GLY A 168 -14.17 8.23 15.37
C GLY A 168 -12.88 9.01 15.13
N ALA A 169 -12.29 8.92 13.94
CA ALA A 169 -11.06 9.66 13.58
C ALA A 169 -11.33 10.96 12.78
N TYR A 170 -12.54 11.53 12.94
CA TYR A 170 -12.96 12.80 12.31
C TYR A 170 -13.78 13.63 13.27
#